data_180280bfa70f3efe932d7974fb3cc481
#
_entry.id   180280bfa70f3efe932d7974fb3cc481
#
_cell.length_a   1.000
_cell.length_b   1.000
_cell.length_c   1.000
_cell.angle_alpha   90.00
_cell.angle_beta   90.00
_cell.angle_gamma   90.00
#
_symmetry.space_group_name_H-M   'P 1'
#
loop_
_entity.id
_entity.type
_entity.pdbx_description
1 polymer ?
#
loop_
_entity_poly.entity_id
_entity_poly.type
_entity_poly.pdbx_seq_one_letter_code
_entity_poly.pdbx_strand_id
1 'polypeptide(L)'
;MPAGTGVCSDEIIRAYRAVGVDLQKEVHEDMVKNWSEYPPKSKWHQEHPDPSIDHRRVPNLMVFFSRQGERLAISSRAEDYSPGDIVTWDLGGDVPHIGMLVNVKSPESGRFLIVHNIGQGPKMEDVLFSWKVTGHYRYFGPPPQPAR
;
A
#
# COMPACT_ATOMS: atom_id res chain seq x y z
N MET A 1 8.00 17.58 3.75
CA MET A 1 6.73 16.99 4.16
C MET A 1 6.71 16.84 5.68
N PRO A 2 5.64 17.26 6.34
CA PRO A 2 5.58 17.13 7.79
C PRO A 2 5.71 15.68 8.23
N ALA A 3 6.33 15.45 9.38
CA ALA A 3 6.36 14.15 10.00
C ALA A 3 4.91 13.67 10.23
N GLY A 4 4.62 12.43 9.94
CA GLY A 4 3.28 11.88 10.04
C GLY A 4 2.49 11.88 8.75
N THR A 5 2.90 12.62 7.71
CA THR A 5 2.27 12.56 6.40
C THR A 5 3.09 11.70 5.46
N GLY A 6 2.47 10.74 4.79
CA GLY A 6 3.14 9.86 3.85
C GLY A 6 4.00 8.78 4.46
N VAL A 7 4.15 8.74 5.79
CA VAL A 7 5.06 7.79 6.45
C VAL A 7 4.59 6.34 6.32
N CYS A 8 3.30 6.09 6.26
CA CYS A 8 2.79 4.72 6.08
C CYS A 8 3.16 4.16 4.70
N SER A 9 3.07 4.98 3.67
CA SER A 9 3.44 4.56 2.32
C SER A 9 4.96 4.40 2.17
N ASP A 10 5.76 5.14 2.93
CA ASP A 10 7.22 5.01 2.88
C ASP A 10 7.66 3.59 3.27
N GLU A 11 6.99 2.96 4.22
CA GLU A 11 7.29 1.57 4.60
C GLU A 11 7.01 0.61 3.45
N ILE A 12 5.93 0.84 2.71
CA ILE A 12 5.59 0.03 1.54
C ILE A 12 6.64 0.20 0.45
N ILE A 13 7.06 1.44 0.19
CA ILE A 13 8.12 1.73 -0.79
C ILE A 13 9.42 1.00 -0.41
N ARG A 14 9.80 1.05 0.86
CA ARG A 14 11.01 0.39 1.36
C ARG A 14 10.92 -1.14 1.23
N ALA A 15 9.76 -1.71 1.57
CA ALA A 15 9.55 -3.15 1.49
C ALA A 15 9.72 -3.67 0.06
N TYR A 16 9.15 -2.97 -0.92
CA TYR A 16 9.32 -3.34 -2.33
C TYR A 16 10.75 -3.11 -2.81
N ARG A 17 11.36 -2.02 -2.39
CA ARG A 17 12.76 -1.73 -2.78
C ARG A 17 13.71 -2.81 -2.29
N ALA A 18 13.45 -3.39 -1.12
CA ALA A 18 14.25 -4.48 -0.56
C ALA A 18 14.22 -5.76 -1.43
N VAL A 19 13.17 -5.95 -2.23
CA VAL A 19 13.05 -7.09 -3.14
C VAL A 19 13.27 -6.68 -4.61
N GLY A 20 13.84 -5.50 -4.83
CA GLY A 20 14.24 -5.06 -6.17
C GLY A 20 13.16 -4.35 -6.96
N VAL A 21 12.05 -3.95 -6.33
CA VAL A 21 10.96 -3.23 -7.01
C VAL A 21 10.99 -1.76 -6.60
N ASP A 22 11.20 -0.87 -7.58
CA ASP A 22 11.09 0.57 -7.37
C ASP A 22 9.62 1.00 -7.51
N LEU A 23 8.87 0.88 -6.42
CA LEU A 23 7.43 1.15 -6.43
C LEU A 23 7.14 2.61 -6.77
N GLN A 24 7.98 3.54 -6.34
CA GLN A 24 7.82 4.96 -6.67
C GLN A 24 7.81 5.17 -8.18
N LYS A 25 8.75 4.54 -8.87
CA LYS A 25 8.85 4.59 -10.34
C LYS A 25 7.64 3.94 -10.99
N GLU A 26 7.26 2.74 -10.55
CA GLU A 26 6.15 1.99 -11.12
C GLU A 26 4.83 2.77 -10.98
N VAL A 27 4.58 3.36 -9.82
CA VAL A 27 3.38 4.18 -9.57
C VAL A 27 3.38 5.41 -10.47
N HIS A 28 4.50 6.12 -10.54
CA HIS A 28 4.62 7.33 -11.37
C HIS A 28 4.37 7.00 -12.85
N GLU A 29 4.98 5.95 -13.36
CA GLU A 29 4.81 5.56 -14.76
C GLU A 29 3.37 5.18 -15.09
N ASP A 30 2.69 4.45 -14.21
CA ASP A 30 1.30 4.09 -14.44
C ASP A 30 0.40 5.32 -14.38
N MET A 31 0.66 6.25 -13.47
CA MET A 31 -0.10 7.50 -13.38
C MET A 31 0.11 8.39 -14.61
N VAL A 32 1.32 8.45 -15.14
CA VAL A 32 1.59 9.21 -16.38
C VAL A 32 0.77 8.65 -17.55
N LYS A 33 0.72 7.33 -17.68
CA LYS A 33 0.00 6.66 -18.77
C LYS A 33 -1.52 6.64 -18.59
N ASN A 34 -2.00 6.67 -17.35
CA ASN A 34 -3.40 6.43 -17.01
C ASN A 34 -3.94 7.45 -16.00
N TRP A 35 -3.60 8.71 -16.19
CA TRP A 35 -3.92 9.79 -15.24
C TRP A 35 -5.39 9.84 -14.87
N SER A 36 -6.29 9.61 -15.82
CA SER A 36 -7.74 9.64 -15.58
C SER A 36 -8.25 8.55 -14.63
N GLU A 37 -7.47 7.48 -14.43
CA GLU A 37 -7.83 6.39 -13.54
C GLU A 37 -7.51 6.69 -12.07
N TYR A 38 -6.82 7.80 -11.81
CA TYR A 38 -6.35 8.16 -10.48
C TYR A 38 -7.10 9.36 -9.91
N PRO A 39 -7.25 9.44 -8.57
CA PRO A 39 -8.04 10.49 -7.94
C PRO A 39 -7.40 11.88 -7.84
N PRO A 40 -6.08 12.11 -8.07
CA PRO A 40 -5.46 13.40 -7.78
C PRO A 40 -6.11 14.60 -8.46
N LYS A 41 -6.57 14.45 -9.71
CA LYS A 41 -7.17 15.55 -10.46
C LYS A 41 -8.43 16.11 -9.78
N SER A 42 -9.28 15.22 -9.28
CA SER A 42 -10.54 15.62 -8.65
C SER A 42 -10.40 15.86 -7.16
N LYS A 43 -9.55 15.07 -6.49
CA LYS A 43 -9.46 15.07 -5.03
C LYS A 43 -8.53 16.15 -4.48
N TRP A 44 -7.41 16.40 -5.18
CA TRP A 44 -6.38 17.34 -4.72
C TRP A 44 -6.09 18.46 -5.70
N HIS A 45 -6.93 18.63 -6.73
CA HIS A 45 -6.75 19.63 -7.78
C HIS A 45 -5.37 19.57 -8.45
N GLN A 46 -4.80 18.38 -8.52
CA GLN A 46 -3.51 18.15 -9.13
C GLN A 46 -3.70 17.92 -10.63
N GLU A 47 -2.97 18.66 -11.44
CA GLU A 47 -3.13 18.63 -12.91
C GLU A 47 -2.20 17.63 -13.60
N HIS A 48 -1.07 17.28 -12.98
CA HIS A 48 -0.11 16.33 -13.53
C HIS A 48 0.43 15.41 -12.46
N PRO A 49 0.94 14.22 -12.86
CA PRO A 49 1.66 13.36 -11.93
C PRO A 49 2.88 14.06 -11.33
N ASP A 50 3.12 13.82 -10.05
CA ASP A 50 4.28 14.34 -9.34
C ASP A 50 5.05 13.16 -8.72
N PRO A 51 6.25 12.84 -9.23
CA PRO A 51 7.00 11.68 -8.76
C PRO A 51 7.44 11.77 -7.31
N SER A 52 7.42 12.96 -6.70
CA SER A 52 7.83 13.12 -5.31
C SER A 52 6.69 12.88 -4.30
N ILE A 53 5.42 12.94 -4.72
CA ILE A 53 4.29 12.77 -3.79
C ILE A 53 3.28 11.72 -4.19
N ASP A 54 3.20 11.32 -5.45
CA ASP A 54 2.17 10.40 -5.93
C ASP A 54 2.17 9.08 -5.17
N HIS A 55 3.34 8.49 -4.95
CA HIS A 55 3.50 7.23 -4.23
C HIS A 55 3.23 7.34 -2.73
N ARG A 56 3.10 8.55 -2.20
CA ARG A 56 2.84 8.79 -0.78
C ARG A 56 1.36 8.89 -0.44
N ARG A 57 0.51 8.94 -1.45
CA ARG A 57 -0.93 9.05 -1.26
C ARG A 57 -1.57 7.66 -1.33
N VAL A 58 -2.13 7.20 -0.22
CA VAL A 58 -2.72 5.86 -0.12
C VAL A 58 -3.79 5.62 -1.19
N PRO A 59 -4.71 6.56 -1.50
CA PRO A 59 -5.66 6.33 -2.59
C PRO A 59 -5.01 6.06 -3.95
N ASN A 60 -3.87 6.70 -4.25
CA ASN A 60 -3.11 6.40 -5.47
C ASN A 60 -2.55 4.98 -5.46
N LEU A 61 -2.01 4.54 -4.33
CA LEU A 61 -1.50 3.17 -4.19
C LEU A 61 -2.62 2.14 -4.31
N MET A 62 -3.82 2.44 -3.79
CA MET A 62 -4.97 1.55 -3.93
C MET A 62 -5.34 1.35 -5.39
N VAL A 63 -5.37 2.41 -6.18
CA VAL A 63 -5.62 2.32 -7.62
C VAL A 63 -4.51 1.55 -8.31
N PHE A 64 -3.26 1.87 -8.02
CA PHE A 64 -2.11 1.19 -8.61
C PHE A 64 -2.15 -0.32 -8.36
N PHE A 65 -2.35 -0.76 -7.12
CA PHE A 65 -2.41 -2.18 -6.81
C PHE A 65 -3.62 -2.87 -7.42
N SER A 66 -4.75 -2.16 -7.57
CA SER A 66 -5.91 -2.71 -8.26
C SER A 66 -5.67 -2.92 -9.76
N ARG A 67 -4.86 -2.04 -10.35
CA ARG A 67 -4.56 -2.09 -11.79
C ARG A 67 -3.43 -3.05 -12.13
N GLN A 68 -2.35 -3.02 -11.38
CA GLN A 68 -1.10 -3.73 -11.68
C GLN A 68 -0.92 -5.02 -10.91
N GLY A 69 -1.60 -5.15 -9.78
CA GLY A 69 -1.59 -6.36 -8.97
C GLY A 69 -2.94 -7.05 -8.98
N GLU A 70 -3.23 -7.76 -7.89
CA GLU A 70 -4.52 -8.39 -7.66
C GLU A 70 -5.25 -7.63 -6.57
N ARG A 71 -6.53 -7.34 -6.81
CA ARG A 71 -7.44 -6.87 -5.77
C ARG A 71 -8.14 -8.09 -5.19
N LEU A 72 -7.94 -8.34 -3.91
CA LEU A 72 -8.47 -9.48 -3.21
C LEU A 72 -9.70 -9.10 -2.40
N ALA A 73 -10.49 -10.09 -2.01
CA ALA A 73 -11.68 -9.84 -1.20
C ALA A 73 -11.30 -9.28 0.17
N ILE A 74 -12.08 -8.32 0.65
CA ILE A 74 -11.98 -7.84 2.03
C ILE A 74 -12.71 -8.86 2.89
N SER A 75 -11.98 -9.54 3.75
CA SER A 75 -12.48 -10.65 4.56
C SER A 75 -12.25 -10.36 6.03
N SER A 76 -13.10 -10.92 6.89
CA SER A 76 -12.91 -10.90 8.34
C SER A 76 -12.15 -12.12 8.85
N ARG A 77 -11.67 -12.97 7.95
CA ARG A 77 -10.93 -14.19 8.27
C ARG A 77 -9.44 -13.97 8.06
N ALA A 78 -8.64 -14.15 9.11
CA ALA A 78 -7.20 -13.95 9.03
C ALA A 78 -6.52 -14.89 8.01
N GLU A 79 -7.07 -16.09 7.80
CA GLU A 79 -6.55 -17.09 6.86
C GLU A 79 -6.59 -16.63 5.40
N ASP A 80 -7.42 -15.64 5.09
CA ASP A 80 -7.51 -15.11 3.73
C ASP A 80 -6.40 -14.12 3.40
N TYR A 81 -5.56 -13.80 4.37
CA TYR A 81 -4.45 -12.84 4.24
C TYR A 81 -3.12 -13.58 4.35
N SER A 82 -2.19 -13.28 3.45
CA SER A 82 -0.89 -13.97 3.35
C SER A 82 0.27 -12.98 3.48
N PRO A 83 1.46 -13.42 3.93
CA PRO A 83 2.64 -12.56 3.96
C PRO A 83 2.91 -11.93 2.59
N GLY A 84 3.25 -10.65 2.58
CA GLY A 84 3.45 -9.87 1.38
C GLY A 84 2.19 -9.17 0.88
N ASP A 85 1.01 -9.54 1.38
CA ASP A 85 -0.23 -8.85 1.02
C ASP A 85 -0.23 -7.42 1.55
N ILE A 86 -0.83 -6.52 0.79
CA ILE A 86 -1.03 -5.12 1.15
C ILE A 86 -2.46 -4.98 1.66
N VAL A 87 -2.61 -4.28 2.78
CA VAL A 87 -3.91 -3.95 3.35
C VAL A 87 -4.00 -2.45 3.55
N THR A 88 -5.16 -1.91 3.26
CA THR A 88 -5.46 -0.50 3.54
C THR A 88 -6.62 -0.42 4.53
N TRP A 89 -6.60 0.62 5.35
CA TRP A 89 -7.60 0.86 6.39
C TRP A 89 -8.06 2.31 6.39
N ASP A 90 -9.21 2.53 7.02
CA ASP A 90 -9.64 3.84 7.48
C ASP A 90 -9.43 3.87 9.01
N LEU A 91 -8.56 4.76 9.46
CA LEU A 91 -8.28 4.92 10.90
C LEU A 91 -9.42 5.63 11.64
N GLY A 92 -10.41 6.13 10.91
CA GLY A 92 -11.51 6.93 11.41
C GLY A 92 -11.51 8.30 10.75
N GLY A 93 -12.70 8.80 10.36
CA GLY A 93 -12.82 10.11 9.71
C GLY A 93 -12.15 10.20 8.35
N ASP A 94 -12.16 9.13 7.58
CA ASP A 94 -11.57 9.06 6.24
C ASP A 94 -10.05 9.30 6.23
N VAL A 95 -9.35 8.83 7.27
CA VAL A 95 -7.89 8.88 7.34
C VAL A 95 -7.34 7.57 6.78
N PRO A 96 -6.78 7.56 5.55
CA PRO A 96 -6.29 6.33 4.95
C PRO A 96 -4.97 5.90 5.56
N HIS A 97 -4.80 4.59 5.69
CA HIS A 97 -3.58 3.97 6.21
C HIS A 97 -3.27 2.72 5.40
N ILE A 98 -2.00 2.36 5.32
CA ILE A 98 -1.55 1.20 4.54
C ILE A 98 -0.47 0.44 5.30
N GLY A 99 -0.46 -0.86 5.14
CA GLY A 99 0.56 -1.73 5.72
C GLY A 99 0.73 -3.00 4.90
N MET A 100 1.71 -3.80 5.28
CA MET A 100 2.03 -5.06 4.61
C MET A 100 2.13 -6.18 5.64
N LEU A 101 1.55 -7.34 5.34
CA LEU A 101 1.72 -8.52 6.15
C LEU A 101 3.16 -9.05 6.02
N VAL A 102 3.75 -9.40 7.13
CA VAL A 102 5.08 -10.04 7.17
C VAL A 102 4.93 -11.48 7.62
N ASN A 103 5.94 -12.30 7.36
CA ASN A 103 5.91 -13.74 7.69
C ASN A 103 6.35 -14.00 9.14
N VAL A 104 5.74 -13.25 10.06
CA VAL A 104 5.92 -13.41 11.50
C VAL A 104 4.54 -13.39 12.14
N LYS A 105 4.18 -14.40 12.88
CA LYS A 105 2.88 -14.50 13.54
C LYS A 105 2.94 -13.96 14.96
N SER A 106 1.86 -13.29 15.39
CA SER A 106 1.68 -12.98 16.80
C SER A 106 1.54 -14.29 17.59
N PRO A 107 2.31 -14.49 18.67
CA PRO A 107 2.17 -15.68 19.50
C PRO A 107 0.82 -15.72 20.24
N GLU A 108 0.15 -14.59 20.41
CA GLU A 108 -1.12 -14.50 21.11
C GLU A 108 -2.32 -14.81 20.21
N SER A 109 -2.33 -14.27 19.00
CA SER A 109 -3.48 -14.38 18.09
C SER A 109 -3.29 -15.39 16.97
N GLY A 110 -2.04 -15.71 16.62
CA GLY A 110 -1.73 -16.53 15.46
C GLY A 110 -1.85 -15.80 14.13
N ARG A 111 -2.19 -14.52 14.13
CA ARG A 111 -2.26 -13.71 12.91
C ARG A 111 -0.88 -13.22 12.52
N PHE A 112 -0.65 -13.04 11.22
CA PHE A 112 0.56 -12.40 10.75
C PHE A 112 0.61 -10.94 11.19
N LEU A 113 1.81 -10.50 11.58
CA LEU A 113 2.04 -9.11 11.96
C LEU A 113 2.02 -8.21 10.74
N ILE A 114 1.74 -6.94 10.96
CA ILE A 114 1.72 -5.89 9.94
C ILE A 114 2.90 -4.96 10.17
N VAL A 115 3.68 -4.70 9.11
CA VAL A 115 4.64 -3.60 9.14
C VAL A 115 3.93 -2.35 8.62
N HIS A 116 3.97 -1.28 9.43
CA HIS A 116 3.31 -0.03 9.12
C HIS A 116 3.93 1.12 9.91
N ASN A 117 3.50 2.35 9.64
CA ASN A 117 3.98 3.54 10.33
C ASN A 117 2.87 4.59 10.38
N ILE A 118 2.40 4.92 11.58
CA ILE A 118 1.36 5.92 11.80
C ILE A 118 1.93 7.27 12.29
N GLY A 119 3.21 7.54 12.00
CA GLY A 119 3.85 8.80 12.38
C GLY A 119 4.79 8.70 13.58
N GLN A 120 4.94 7.51 14.14
CA GLN A 120 5.78 7.25 15.32
C GLN A 120 6.97 6.34 14.99
N GLY A 121 7.28 6.20 13.70
CA GLY A 121 8.28 5.27 13.21
C GLY A 121 7.68 3.94 12.78
N PRO A 122 8.44 3.13 12.02
CA PRO A 122 7.97 1.82 11.56
C PRO A 122 7.77 0.88 12.73
N LYS A 123 6.67 0.12 12.68
CA LYS A 123 6.34 -0.88 13.69
C LYS A 123 5.85 -2.15 13.04
N MET A 124 6.07 -3.26 13.71
CA MET A 124 5.54 -4.56 13.35
C MET A 124 4.53 -4.96 14.43
N GLU A 125 3.24 -4.94 14.10
CA GLU A 125 2.17 -5.07 15.08
C GLU A 125 1.04 -5.97 14.58
N ASP A 126 0.29 -6.56 15.52
CA ASP A 126 -0.91 -7.36 15.23
C ASP A 126 -2.12 -6.43 15.13
N VAL A 127 -2.26 -5.78 13.98
CA VAL A 127 -3.29 -4.75 13.77
C VAL A 127 -4.20 -5.00 12.56
N LEU A 128 -4.16 -6.19 11.97
CA LEU A 128 -4.91 -6.48 10.73
C LEU A 128 -6.39 -6.06 10.84
N PHE A 129 -7.03 -6.35 11.94
CA PHE A 129 -8.44 -6.03 12.16
C PHE A 129 -8.67 -4.92 13.20
N SER A 130 -7.65 -4.11 13.49
CA SER A 130 -7.76 -3.02 14.46
C SER A 130 -8.58 -1.85 13.95
N TRP A 131 -8.68 -1.70 12.62
CA TRP A 131 -9.43 -0.62 11.98
C TRP A 131 -10.26 -1.19 10.84
N LYS A 132 -11.12 -0.38 10.27
CA LYS A 132 -11.92 -0.79 9.11
C LYS A 132 -11.02 -1.04 7.91
N VAL A 133 -10.99 -2.27 7.40
CA VAL A 133 -10.25 -2.62 6.20
C VAL A 133 -10.98 -2.06 4.98
N THR A 134 -10.25 -1.32 4.16
CA THR A 134 -10.80 -0.71 2.94
C THR A 134 -10.27 -1.34 1.66
N GLY A 135 -9.20 -2.13 1.74
CA GLY A 135 -8.65 -2.81 0.59
C GLY A 135 -7.70 -3.93 0.98
N HIS A 136 -7.58 -4.91 0.09
CA HIS A 136 -6.67 -6.04 0.24
C HIS A 136 -6.08 -6.35 -1.14
N TYR A 137 -4.77 -6.30 -1.26
CA TYR A 137 -4.07 -6.38 -2.55
C TYR A 137 -2.86 -7.30 -2.47
N ARG A 138 -2.48 -7.83 -3.65
CA ARG A 138 -1.26 -8.62 -3.80
C ARG A 138 -0.52 -8.14 -5.04
N TYR A 139 0.74 -7.77 -4.86
CA TYR A 139 1.57 -7.25 -5.94
C TYR A 139 3.03 -7.61 -5.66
N PHE A 140 3.68 -8.29 -6.59
CA PHE A 140 5.07 -8.74 -6.45
C PHE A 140 6.01 -8.09 -7.47
N GLY A 141 5.61 -6.95 -8.02
CA GLY A 141 6.39 -6.23 -9.00
C GLY A 141 5.86 -6.42 -10.41
N PRO A 142 6.44 -5.71 -11.38
CA PRO A 142 6.03 -5.84 -12.77
C PRO A 142 6.32 -7.25 -13.28
N PRO A 143 5.57 -7.72 -14.31
CA PRO A 143 5.82 -9.04 -14.86
C PRO A 143 7.24 -9.11 -15.44
N PRO A 144 7.88 -10.31 -15.42
CA PRO A 144 9.21 -10.47 -16.00
C PRO A 144 9.21 -10.06 -17.47
N GLN A 145 10.30 -9.41 -17.90
CA GLN A 145 10.46 -9.08 -19.29
C GLN A 145 10.58 -10.36 -20.10
N PRO A 146 9.97 -10.44 -21.31
CA PRO A 146 10.15 -11.59 -22.17
C PRO A 146 11.63 -11.79 -22.50
N ALA A 147 12.07 -13.04 -22.57
CA ALA A 147 13.41 -13.36 -23.00
C ALA A 147 13.62 -12.88 -24.43
N ARG A 148 14.73 -12.25 -24.68
CA ARG A 148 15.12 -11.79 -26.01
C ARG A 148 15.93 -12.86 -26.74
#